data_e5a3b299965eaecf7bd9a9b3a87b4bfd
#
_entry.id   e5a3b299965eaecf7bd9a9b3a87b4bfd
#
_cell.length_a   1.000
_cell.length_b   1.000
_cell.length_c   1.000
_cell.angle_alpha   90.00
_cell.angle_beta   90.00
_cell.angle_gamma   90.00
#
_symmetry.space_group_name_H-M   'P 1'
#
loop_
_entity.id
_entity.type
_entity.pdbx_description
1 polymer ?
#
loop_
_entity_poly.entity_id
_entity_poly.type
_entity_poly.pdbx_seq_one_letter_code
_entity_poly.pdbx_strand_id
1 'polypeptide(L)'
;MDRRNFLKTASSFALLAAGATTGVSRVFVETPSSSLSGNLLDANTPNTDNMMEYRKLGELDVSAIGLGCLPMVGYYGGKYDKKDMIALIRRAYDKGITFFDTAEVYGPYTSEEWVGEALAPFRDKVKIGTKFGFGVEEKQPTAINSRPDHIRRAVEGSLKRLRTDHIDLLYQHRVDPNVPMEEVAGTVKDLMREGKVLHWGLSEASARSIRRAHAVCPLSAVQSEYAIWWREPETKIFPTLEELGIGFVPYCPLGRAFLTGTINEKSRFYEGDRRWNLPQFTPEALKHNMPLVTLVRKWAQRKGVTPAQFALVWMLSRKSWIAPIPGTTNPVHLDDLLGAGTIRLSAWEMEEFDKGYAKIDLMGHRADPFTESQIDK
;
A
#
# COMPACT_ATOMS: atom_id res chain seq x y z
N MET A 1 -12.29 -1.79 -48.64
CA MET A 1 -13.61 -1.22 -48.29
C MET A 1 -13.46 -0.58 -46.91
N ASP A 2 -13.58 0.50 -46.76
CA ASP A 2 -13.49 1.91 -47.11
C ASP A 2 -13.70 2.65 -45.76
N ARG A 3 -12.68 3.45 -45.41
CA ARG A 3 -12.73 4.40 -44.33
C ARG A 3 -13.49 5.62 -44.84
N ARG A 4 -14.69 5.90 -44.33
CA ARG A 4 -15.37 7.22 -44.29
C ARG A 4 -16.84 7.00 -44.00
N ASN A 5 -17.25 7.41 -42.83
CA ASN A 5 -18.53 8.06 -42.52
C ASN A 5 -18.94 7.77 -41.08
N PHE A 6 -18.55 8.65 -40.18
CA PHE A 6 -19.37 9.00 -39.00
C PHE A 6 -18.85 10.31 -38.39
N LEU A 7 -19.09 11.40 -39.12
CA LEU A 7 -19.10 12.74 -38.59
C LEU A 7 -20.38 13.39 -39.10
N LYS A 8 -21.32 13.66 -38.21
CA LYS A 8 -22.31 14.74 -38.24
C LYS A 8 -23.51 14.36 -37.37
N THR A 9 -23.61 14.93 -36.21
CA THR A 9 -24.79 15.70 -35.75
C THR A 9 -24.43 16.38 -34.42
N ALA A 10 -24.03 17.63 -34.53
CA ALA A 10 -24.13 18.63 -33.48
C ALA A 10 -25.23 19.58 -33.90
N SER A 11 -26.16 19.90 -33.01
CA SER A 11 -26.98 21.13 -33.00
C SER A 11 -27.82 21.12 -31.72
N SER A 12 -27.45 21.93 -30.75
CA SER A 12 -28.04 23.21 -30.43
C SER A 12 -29.45 23.16 -29.82
N PHE A 13 -29.57 23.52 -28.54
CA PHE A 13 -30.65 24.36 -28.03
C PHE A 13 -30.08 25.28 -26.95
N ALA A 14 -30.19 26.58 -27.24
CA ALA A 14 -29.89 27.66 -26.33
C ALA A 14 -31.19 28.43 -25.99
N LEU A 15 -31.17 29.06 -24.83
CA LEU A 15 -31.98 30.15 -24.33
C LEU A 15 -33.52 29.97 -24.14
N LEU A 16 -33.93 30.26 -22.89
CA LEU A 16 -34.78 31.43 -22.62
C LEU A 16 -34.81 31.77 -21.14
N ALA A 17 -34.47 33.01 -20.80
CA ALA A 17 -34.59 33.66 -19.52
C ALA A 17 -35.91 34.45 -19.44
N ALA A 18 -36.53 34.46 -18.24
CA ALA A 18 -37.43 35.54 -17.74
C ALA A 18 -37.75 35.15 -16.28
N GLY A 19 -37.49 35.86 -15.31
CA GLY A 19 -37.70 37.12 -14.70
C GLY A 19 -39.02 37.15 -13.93
N ALA A 20 -38.97 37.09 -12.57
CA ALA A 20 -40.02 37.71 -11.74
C ALA A 20 -39.46 38.00 -10.33
N THR A 21 -39.37 39.26 -10.01
CA THR A 21 -39.13 39.90 -8.73
C THR A 21 -40.39 39.85 -7.87
N THR A 22 -40.30 39.40 -6.60
CA THR A 22 -41.21 39.93 -5.55
C THR A 22 -40.44 39.96 -4.23
N GLY A 23 -40.40 41.16 -3.65
CA GLY A 23 -39.80 41.46 -2.39
C GLY A 23 -40.60 40.98 -1.20
N VAL A 24 -39.94 40.66 -0.10
CA VAL A 24 -40.53 40.61 1.24
C VAL A 24 -39.53 41.20 2.23
N SER A 25 -40.09 42.02 3.07
CA SER A 25 -39.53 42.93 4.06
C SER A 25 -38.61 42.27 5.09
N ARG A 26 -37.55 43.04 5.46
CA ARG A 26 -36.74 42.80 6.66
C ARG A 26 -37.53 43.16 7.92
N VAL A 27 -37.56 42.23 8.87
CA VAL A 27 -37.84 42.51 10.26
C VAL A 27 -36.53 42.43 11.04
N PHE A 28 -36.08 43.55 11.58
CA PHE A 28 -35.00 43.62 12.53
C PHE A 28 -35.56 43.23 13.93
N VAL A 29 -34.94 42.23 14.57
CA VAL A 29 -35.09 42.00 16.00
C VAL A 29 -33.74 42.24 16.64
N GLU A 30 -33.64 43.31 17.41
CA GLU A 30 -32.51 43.59 18.29
C GLU A 30 -32.55 42.66 19.49
N THR A 31 -31.44 42.04 19.84
CA THR A 31 -31.19 41.41 21.14
C THR A 31 -29.90 41.95 21.75
N PRO A 32 -29.85 42.09 23.08
CA PRO A 32 -28.90 42.94 23.74
C PRO A 32 -27.50 42.36 23.89
N SER A 33 -26.51 43.26 23.86
CA SER A 33 -25.10 43.00 24.14
C SER A 33 -24.87 42.47 25.55
N SER A 34 -24.26 41.27 25.65
CA SER A 34 -23.53 40.87 26.84
C SER A 34 -22.06 40.67 26.45
N SER A 35 -21.22 41.55 27.02
CA SER A 35 -19.75 41.51 26.96
C SER A 35 -19.27 40.27 27.72
N LEU A 36 -18.66 39.33 27.00
CA LEU A 36 -17.76 38.34 27.59
C LEU A 36 -16.43 38.44 26.85
N SER A 37 -15.44 38.89 27.58
CA SER A 37 -14.01 38.84 27.22
C SER A 37 -13.61 37.37 27.08
N GLY A 38 -13.55 36.89 25.85
CA GLY A 38 -13.03 35.56 25.49
C GLY A 38 -11.66 35.73 24.88
N ASN A 39 -10.67 35.12 25.47
CA ASN A 39 -9.30 35.01 25.01
C ASN A 39 -9.21 34.71 23.54
N LEU A 40 -8.48 35.54 22.82
CA LEU A 40 -7.96 35.21 21.49
C LEU A 40 -7.09 33.96 21.61
N LEU A 41 -7.66 32.81 21.29
CA LEU A 41 -6.89 31.58 21.02
C LEU A 41 -6.09 31.80 19.76
N ASP A 42 -4.77 31.73 19.92
CA ASP A 42 -3.79 31.77 18.84
C ASP A 42 -4.21 30.82 17.70
N ALA A 43 -4.42 31.36 16.51
CA ALA A 43 -4.75 30.63 15.28
C ALA A 43 -3.58 29.78 14.73
N ASN A 44 -2.58 29.50 15.55
CA ASN A 44 -1.34 28.77 15.19
C ASN A 44 -1.10 27.49 16.00
N THR A 45 -2.09 26.99 16.71
CA THR A 45 -1.98 25.62 17.26
C THR A 45 -2.28 24.65 16.14
N PRO A 46 -1.35 23.78 15.69
CA PRO A 46 -1.67 22.71 14.74
C PRO A 46 -2.78 21.86 15.35
N ASN A 47 -3.83 21.62 14.58
CA ASN A 47 -4.89 20.70 14.97
C ASN A 47 -4.27 19.32 15.22
N THR A 48 -4.09 18.92 16.47
CA THR A 48 -3.44 17.68 16.89
C THR A 48 -4.32 16.43 16.67
N ASP A 49 -5.54 16.61 16.18
CA ASP A 49 -6.54 15.54 16.09
C ASP A 49 -6.38 14.59 14.90
N ASN A 50 -5.35 14.75 14.05
CA ASN A 50 -5.14 13.92 12.86
C ASN A 50 -3.66 13.61 12.57
N MET A 51 -2.82 13.43 13.61
CA MET A 51 -1.44 13.02 13.40
C MET A 51 -1.35 11.54 13.10
N MET A 52 -0.75 11.20 11.94
CA MET A 52 -0.42 9.83 11.57
C MET A 52 0.41 9.18 12.69
N GLU A 53 -0.04 8.02 13.20
CA GLU A 53 0.74 7.25 14.17
C GLU A 53 2.02 6.69 13.50
N TYR A 54 3.03 6.42 14.33
CA TYR A 54 4.26 5.76 13.90
C TYR A 54 4.31 4.33 14.41
N ARG A 55 5.04 3.47 13.67
CA ARG A 55 5.26 2.07 14.02
C ARG A 55 6.72 1.71 13.81
N LYS A 56 7.17 0.71 14.56
CA LYS A 56 8.52 0.19 14.43
C LYS A 56 8.53 -1.07 13.55
N LEU A 57 9.42 -1.05 12.57
CA LEU A 57 9.84 -2.22 11.80
C LEU A 57 11.26 -2.57 12.26
N GLY A 58 11.39 -3.43 13.29
CA GLY A 58 12.62 -3.55 14.04
C GLY A 58 13.00 -2.20 14.65
N GLU A 59 14.16 -1.64 14.26
CA GLU A 59 14.62 -0.31 14.71
C GLU A 59 14.16 0.85 13.81
N LEU A 60 13.53 0.56 12.67
CA LEU A 60 13.09 1.58 11.71
C LEU A 60 11.70 2.14 12.10
N ASP A 61 11.64 3.45 12.36
CA ASP A 61 10.36 4.14 12.57
C ASP A 61 9.73 4.53 11.23
N VAL A 62 8.45 4.17 11.03
CA VAL A 62 7.67 4.45 9.83
C VAL A 62 6.27 4.94 10.19
N SER A 63 5.61 5.70 9.29
CA SER A 63 4.18 5.98 9.44
C SER A 63 3.37 4.68 9.50
N ALA A 64 2.32 4.64 10.31
CA ALA A 64 1.49 3.45 10.53
C ALA A 64 0.88 2.88 9.23
N ILE A 65 0.69 3.74 8.24
CA ILE A 65 0.31 3.38 6.87
C ILE A 65 1.39 3.93 5.95
N GLY A 66 1.97 3.08 5.11
CA GLY A 66 2.86 3.49 4.02
C GLY A 66 2.11 3.59 2.68
N LEU A 67 2.80 3.99 1.63
CA LEU A 67 2.27 4.02 0.26
C LEU A 67 3.01 3.03 -0.64
N GLY A 68 2.28 2.02 -1.16
CA GLY A 68 2.78 1.11 -2.19
C GLY A 68 2.70 1.75 -3.59
N CYS A 69 3.83 1.89 -4.27
CA CYS A 69 3.92 2.60 -5.55
C CYS A 69 3.75 1.69 -6.79
N LEU A 70 3.60 0.37 -6.61
CA LEU A 70 3.41 -0.57 -7.73
C LEU A 70 2.22 -0.24 -8.66
N PRO A 71 1.02 0.15 -8.18
CA PRO A 71 -0.11 0.44 -9.07
C PRO A 71 0.14 1.60 -10.04
N MET A 72 1.03 2.54 -9.69
CA MET A 72 1.32 3.74 -10.46
C MET A 72 1.95 3.46 -11.83
N VAL A 73 2.58 2.28 -11.98
CA VAL A 73 3.21 1.85 -13.24
C VAL A 73 2.33 0.88 -14.05
N GLY A 74 1.03 0.88 -13.83
CA GLY A 74 0.07 0.16 -14.67
C GLY A 74 -0.20 -1.30 -14.29
N TYR A 75 0.16 -1.73 -13.09
CA TYR A 75 0.01 -3.11 -12.64
C TYR A 75 -1.43 -3.67 -12.74
N TYR A 76 -2.43 -2.81 -12.69
CA TYR A 76 -3.84 -3.15 -12.87
C TYR A 76 -4.42 -2.65 -14.23
N GLY A 77 -3.56 -2.56 -15.26
CA GLY A 77 -3.97 -2.23 -16.63
C GLY A 77 -4.16 -0.75 -16.92
N GLY A 78 -4.01 0.14 -15.94
CA GLY A 78 -4.07 1.58 -16.14
C GLY A 78 -2.80 2.15 -16.79
N LYS A 79 -2.95 3.25 -17.53
CA LYS A 79 -1.84 4.09 -17.96
C LYS A 79 -1.92 5.40 -17.21
N TYR A 80 -0.83 5.79 -16.55
CA TYR A 80 -0.81 6.96 -15.68
C TYR A 80 0.26 7.94 -16.14
N ASP A 81 -0.05 9.22 -16.02
CA ASP A 81 0.89 10.28 -16.31
C ASP A 81 1.89 10.43 -15.15
N LYS A 82 3.16 10.58 -15.48
CA LYS A 82 4.25 10.75 -14.50
C LYS A 82 3.99 11.91 -13.55
N LYS A 83 3.52 13.06 -14.08
CA LYS A 83 3.29 14.27 -13.30
C LYS A 83 2.19 14.05 -12.25
N ASP A 84 1.12 13.34 -12.63
CA ASP A 84 0.02 13.03 -11.72
C ASP A 84 0.47 12.08 -10.60
N MET A 85 1.29 11.08 -10.93
CA MET A 85 1.80 10.14 -9.93
C MET A 85 2.80 10.79 -8.98
N ILE A 86 3.68 11.67 -9.47
CA ILE A 86 4.56 12.48 -8.62
C ILE A 86 3.73 13.38 -7.68
N ALA A 87 2.67 14.02 -8.20
CA ALA A 87 1.77 14.84 -7.38
C ALA A 87 1.07 14.00 -6.30
N LEU A 88 0.65 12.76 -6.63
CA LEU A 88 0.04 11.84 -5.68
C LEU A 88 1.02 11.41 -4.56
N ILE A 89 2.28 11.10 -4.90
CA ILE A 89 3.32 10.75 -3.91
C ILE A 89 3.58 11.94 -2.97
N ARG A 90 3.69 13.16 -3.51
CA ARG A 90 3.86 14.39 -2.70
C ARG A 90 2.66 14.65 -1.80
N ARG A 91 1.43 14.49 -2.33
CA ARG A 91 0.21 14.57 -1.52
C ARG A 91 0.22 13.58 -0.35
N ALA A 92 0.70 12.36 -0.58
CA ALA A 92 0.81 11.37 0.49
C ALA A 92 1.77 11.84 1.60
N TYR A 93 2.92 12.41 1.23
CA TYR A 93 3.84 13.03 2.18
C TYR A 93 3.20 14.20 2.94
N ASP A 94 2.53 15.13 2.24
CA ASP A 94 1.84 16.27 2.85
C ASP A 94 0.74 15.85 3.83
N LYS A 95 0.20 14.64 3.67
CA LYS A 95 -0.80 14.01 4.55
C LYS A 95 -0.19 13.18 5.69
N GLY A 96 1.13 13.17 5.85
CA GLY A 96 1.83 12.52 6.96
C GLY A 96 2.35 11.10 6.67
N ILE A 97 2.25 10.59 5.44
CA ILE A 97 2.95 9.35 5.09
C ILE A 97 4.45 9.64 5.03
N THR A 98 5.22 8.84 5.75
CA THR A 98 6.69 8.87 5.71
C THR A 98 7.30 7.61 5.13
N PHE A 99 6.53 6.57 4.89
CA PHE A 99 7.01 5.29 4.35
C PHE A 99 6.48 5.04 2.94
N PHE A 100 7.40 4.91 1.97
CA PHE A 100 7.09 4.69 0.54
C PHE A 100 7.77 3.41 0.07
N ASP A 101 7.00 2.52 -0.57
CA ASP A 101 7.48 1.21 -1.02
C ASP A 101 7.48 1.12 -2.55
N THR A 102 8.63 0.79 -3.11
CA THR A 102 8.85 0.58 -4.55
C THR A 102 9.69 -0.67 -4.81
N ALA A 103 10.14 -0.91 -6.04
CA ALA A 103 11.10 -1.93 -6.42
C ALA A 103 11.69 -1.64 -7.80
N GLU A 104 12.90 -2.18 -8.07
CA GLU A 104 13.56 -2.07 -9.39
C GLU A 104 12.70 -2.66 -10.52
N VAL A 105 11.98 -3.75 -10.25
CA VAL A 105 11.15 -4.45 -11.24
C VAL A 105 9.84 -3.72 -11.57
N TYR A 106 9.46 -2.68 -10.82
CA TYR A 106 8.20 -1.98 -11.04
C TYR A 106 8.27 -1.03 -12.25
N GLY A 107 7.66 -1.47 -13.37
CA GLY A 107 7.58 -0.78 -14.63
C GLY A 107 8.85 -0.71 -15.49
N PRO A 108 9.75 -1.70 -15.57
CA PRO A 108 11.00 -1.78 -14.82
C PRO A 108 11.66 -0.40 -14.64
N TYR A 109 12.17 -0.15 -13.44
CA TYR A 109 12.85 1.08 -12.99
C TYR A 109 11.95 2.32 -12.86
N THR A 110 10.89 2.42 -13.63
CA THR A 110 10.01 3.61 -13.72
C THR A 110 9.49 4.06 -12.37
N SER A 111 9.07 3.12 -11.51
CA SER A 111 8.55 3.45 -10.18
C SER A 111 9.61 4.09 -9.27
N GLU A 112 10.85 3.58 -9.28
CA GLU A 112 11.95 4.18 -8.51
C GLU A 112 12.30 5.58 -9.01
N GLU A 113 12.31 5.80 -10.33
CA GLU A 113 12.55 7.13 -10.91
C GLU A 113 11.48 8.14 -10.48
N TRP A 114 10.20 7.75 -10.46
CA TRP A 114 9.10 8.62 -10.06
C TRP A 114 9.13 8.91 -8.55
N VAL A 115 9.39 7.89 -7.74
CA VAL A 115 9.54 8.02 -6.27
C VAL A 115 10.73 8.92 -5.95
N GLY A 116 11.89 8.69 -6.58
CA GLY A 116 13.09 9.50 -6.39
C GLY A 116 12.86 10.97 -6.74
N GLU A 117 12.21 11.27 -7.87
CA GLU A 117 11.88 12.65 -8.27
C GLU A 117 10.85 13.30 -7.34
N ALA A 118 9.84 12.53 -6.92
CA ALA A 118 8.82 13.05 -6.03
C ALA A 118 9.37 13.43 -4.66
N LEU A 119 10.23 12.57 -4.08
CA LEU A 119 10.67 12.65 -2.70
C LEU A 119 12.03 13.33 -2.50
N ALA A 120 12.80 13.62 -3.57
CA ALA A 120 14.07 14.32 -3.45
C ALA A 120 14.03 15.60 -2.57
N PRO A 121 12.98 16.45 -2.62
CA PRO A 121 12.91 17.63 -1.76
C PRO A 121 12.70 17.33 -0.27
N PHE A 122 12.29 16.10 0.08
CA PHE A 122 11.95 15.68 1.45
C PHE A 122 12.74 14.45 1.88
N ARG A 123 13.83 14.10 1.18
CA ARG A 123 14.55 12.83 1.33
C ARG A 123 14.84 12.47 2.79
N ASP A 124 15.31 13.42 3.58
CA ASP A 124 15.68 13.20 4.99
C ASP A 124 14.46 13.02 5.92
N LYS A 125 13.25 13.29 5.42
CA LYS A 125 12.01 13.22 6.21
C LYS A 125 11.19 11.96 5.92
N VAL A 126 11.64 11.13 4.96
CA VAL A 126 10.92 9.95 4.52
C VAL A 126 11.78 8.69 4.59
N LYS A 127 11.10 7.54 4.58
CA LYS A 127 11.70 6.21 4.52
C LYS A 127 11.30 5.56 3.21
N ILE A 128 12.28 5.20 2.40
CA ILE A 128 12.06 4.55 1.11
C ILE A 128 12.45 3.08 1.21
N GLY A 129 11.46 2.21 0.99
CA GLY A 129 11.67 0.79 0.79
C GLY A 129 11.79 0.47 -0.70
N THR A 130 12.85 -0.22 -1.11
CA THR A 130 12.97 -0.78 -2.46
C THR A 130 13.47 -2.22 -2.41
N LYS A 131 13.49 -2.89 -3.58
CA LYS A 131 13.72 -4.34 -3.63
C LYS A 131 14.62 -4.70 -4.80
N PHE A 132 15.56 -5.65 -4.54
CA PHE A 132 16.39 -6.32 -5.53
C PHE A 132 16.00 -7.78 -5.69
N GLY A 133 16.53 -8.46 -6.68
CA GLY A 133 16.46 -9.91 -6.77
C GLY A 133 15.74 -10.46 -7.98
N PHE A 134 15.27 -9.60 -8.88
CA PHE A 134 14.84 -10.01 -10.22
C PHE A 134 15.88 -9.66 -11.28
N GLY A 135 15.97 -10.48 -12.35
CA GLY A 135 16.89 -10.30 -13.46
C GLY A 135 16.49 -9.17 -14.43
N VAL A 136 16.20 -7.97 -13.88
CA VAL A 136 15.75 -6.82 -14.68
C VAL A 136 16.87 -6.32 -15.58
N GLU A 137 18.08 -6.25 -15.06
CA GLU A 137 19.26 -5.82 -15.79
C GLU A 137 19.57 -6.75 -16.95
N GLU A 138 19.39 -8.06 -16.74
CA GLU A 138 19.58 -9.10 -17.76
C GLU A 138 18.40 -9.22 -18.71
N LYS A 139 17.41 -8.31 -18.65
CA LYS A 139 16.15 -8.34 -19.42
C LYS A 139 15.31 -9.61 -19.17
N GLN A 140 15.42 -10.18 -17.99
CA GLN A 140 14.67 -11.35 -17.52
C GLN A 140 13.89 -11.01 -16.23
N PRO A 141 12.92 -10.09 -16.27
CA PRO A 141 12.27 -9.53 -15.07
C PRO A 141 11.43 -10.55 -14.28
N THR A 142 11.31 -11.77 -14.77
CA THR A 142 10.64 -12.87 -14.08
C THR A 142 11.62 -13.89 -13.49
N ALA A 143 12.91 -13.86 -13.87
CA ALA A 143 13.94 -14.70 -13.29
C ALA A 143 14.42 -14.11 -11.97
N ILE A 144 14.70 -14.98 -10.99
CA ILE A 144 15.24 -14.57 -9.69
C ILE A 144 16.78 -14.61 -9.77
N ASN A 145 17.44 -13.55 -9.29
CA ASN A 145 18.88 -13.44 -9.21
C ASN A 145 19.31 -12.67 -7.97
N SER A 146 19.83 -13.38 -6.97
CA SER A 146 20.36 -12.79 -5.72
C SER A 146 21.86 -13.02 -5.55
N ARG A 147 22.63 -13.16 -6.64
CA ARG A 147 24.07 -13.27 -6.58
C ARG A 147 24.69 -11.96 -6.08
N PRO A 148 25.78 -12.00 -5.30
CA PRO A 148 26.39 -10.81 -4.70
C PRO A 148 26.70 -9.67 -5.67
N ASP A 149 27.23 -10.02 -6.86
CA ASP A 149 27.53 -9.05 -7.90
C ASP A 149 26.28 -8.36 -8.44
N HIS A 150 25.17 -9.13 -8.61
CA HIS A 150 23.89 -8.59 -9.02
C HIS A 150 23.28 -7.70 -7.94
N ILE A 151 23.29 -8.12 -6.67
CA ILE A 151 22.79 -7.31 -5.54
C ILE A 151 23.47 -5.95 -5.51
N ARG A 152 24.81 -5.91 -5.62
CA ARG A 152 25.57 -4.66 -5.63
C ARG A 152 25.17 -3.75 -6.79
N ARG A 153 25.07 -4.29 -8.02
CA ARG A 153 24.65 -3.50 -9.19
C ARG A 153 23.21 -2.99 -9.05
N ALA A 154 22.28 -3.81 -8.56
CA ALA A 154 20.91 -3.42 -8.32
C ALA A 154 20.82 -2.25 -7.34
N VAL A 155 21.57 -2.31 -6.21
CA VAL A 155 21.62 -1.24 -5.20
C VAL A 155 22.19 0.05 -5.79
N GLU A 156 23.31 0.00 -6.52
CA GLU A 156 23.86 1.18 -7.19
C GLU A 156 22.88 1.80 -8.20
N GLY A 157 22.15 0.95 -8.92
CA GLY A 157 21.10 1.40 -9.84
C GLY A 157 19.94 2.08 -9.10
N SER A 158 19.47 1.48 -8.00
CA SER A 158 18.39 2.02 -7.17
C SER A 158 18.76 3.37 -6.53
N LEU A 159 19.98 3.52 -6.00
CA LEU A 159 20.47 4.79 -5.46
C LEU A 159 20.41 5.92 -6.50
N LYS A 160 20.84 5.63 -7.74
CA LYS A 160 20.77 6.62 -8.84
C LYS A 160 19.33 7.00 -9.20
N ARG A 161 18.43 6.02 -9.36
CA ARG A 161 17.04 6.25 -9.72
C ARG A 161 16.26 6.97 -8.61
N LEU A 162 16.52 6.59 -7.37
CA LEU A 162 15.93 7.20 -6.18
C LEU A 162 16.56 8.56 -5.81
N ARG A 163 17.64 8.98 -6.51
CA ARG A 163 18.35 10.27 -6.30
C ARG A 163 18.80 10.46 -4.85
N THR A 164 19.43 9.43 -4.28
CA THR A 164 19.84 9.40 -2.88
C THR A 164 21.16 8.64 -2.72
N ASP A 165 21.84 8.85 -1.63
CA ASP A 165 23.08 8.16 -1.25
C ASP A 165 22.84 6.91 -0.39
N HIS A 166 21.62 6.72 0.14
CA HIS A 166 21.27 5.57 0.95
C HIS A 166 19.83 5.09 0.70
N ILE A 167 19.58 3.81 0.95
CA ILE A 167 18.26 3.15 0.97
C ILE A 167 17.88 2.91 2.43
N ASP A 168 16.70 3.43 2.85
CA ASP A 168 16.25 3.22 4.24
C ASP A 168 15.91 1.76 4.53
N LEU A 169 15.27 1.06 3.60
CA LEU A 169 14.89 -0.34 3.76
C LEU A 169 15.02 -1.10 2.43
N LEU A 170 16.00 -1.99 2.35
CA LEU A 170 16.24 -2.82 1.17
C LEU A 170 15.65 -4.22 1.38
N TYR A 171 14.85 -4.71 0.44
CA TYR A 171 14.33 -6.07 0.49
C TYR A 171 14.97 -6.98 -0.57
N GLN A 172 15.22 -8.24 -0.21
CA GLN A 172 15.24 -9.30 -1.21
C GLN A 172 13.80 -9.59 -1.63
N HIS A 173 13.48 -9.35 -2.92
CA HIS A 173 12.10 -9.40 -3.42
C HIS A 173 11.51 -10.81 -3.43
N ARG A 174 12.35 -11.81 -3.77
CA ARG A 174 12.06 -13.25 -3.67
C ARG A 174 13.33 -13.97 -3.25
N VAL A 175 13.18 -15.00 -2.44
CA VAL A 175 14.29 -15.86 -2.05
C VAL A 175 14.80 -16.60 -3.28
N ASP A 176 16.11 -16.51 -3.55
CA ASP A 176 16.75 -17.21 -4.65
C ASP A 176 17.16 -18.62 -4.18
N PRO A 177 16.57 -19.69 -4.72
CA PRO A 177 16.89 -21.03 -4.30
C PRO A 177 18.33 -21.47 -4.71
N ASN A 178 18.97 -20.73 -5.59
CA ASN A 178 20.30 -21.04 -6.11
C ASN A 178 21.44 -20.31 -5.38
N VAL A 179 21.10 -19.40 -4.46
CA VAL A 179 22.08 -18.63 -3.68
C VAL A 179 21.82 -18.83 -2.19
N PRO A 180 22.83 -19.29 -1.41
CA PRO A 180 22.67 -19.45 0.04
C PRO A 180 22.21 -18.14 0.70
N MET A 181 21.24 -18.23 1.61
CA MET A 181 20.69 -17.05 2.29
C MET A 181 21.78 -16.29 3.08
N GLU A 182 22.76 -17.02 3.59
CA GLU A 182 23.90 -16.43 4.32
C GLU A 182 24.77 -15.57 3.42
N GLU A 183 24.92 -15.95 2.16
CA GLU A 183 25.67 -15.16 1.14
C GLU A 183 24.93 -13.88 0.77
N VAL A 184 23.61 -13.97 0.60
CA VAL A 184 22.74 -12.79 0.38
C VAL A 184 22.81 -11.85 1.58
N ALA A 185 22.61 -12.37 2.79
CA ALA A 185 22.65 -11.58 4.03
C ALA A 185 24.03 -10.97 4.28
N GLY A 186 25.12 -11.70 3.98
CA GLY A 186 26.50 -11.20 4.05
C GLY A 186 26.74 -10.02 3.11
N THR A 187 26.27 -10.13 1.86
CA THR A 187 26.38 -9.06 0.86
C THR A 187 25.64 -7.80 1.30
N VAL A 188 24.40 -7.95 1.83
CA VAL A 188 23.64 -6.80 2.33
C VAL A 188 24.31 -6.18 3.55
N LYS A 189 24.85 -7.01 4.46
CA LYS A 189 25.62 -6.54 5.62
C LYS A 189 26.81 -5.67 5.21
N ASP A 190 27.51 -6.02 4.13
CA ASP A 190 28.60 -5.20 3.61
C ASP A 190 28.09 -3.87 3.05
N LEU A 191 26.97 -3.87 2.31
CA LEU A 191 26.32 -2.64 1.82
C LEU A 191 25.84 -1.74 2.97
N MET A 192 25.42 -2.33 4.09
CA MET A 192 25.09 -1.57 5.31
C MET A 192 26.34 -0.95 5.94
N ARG A 193 27.46 -1.65 5.98
CA ARG A 193 28.74 -1.09 6.45
C ARG A 193 29.25 0.03 5.55
N GLU A 194 28.97 -0.04 4.25
CA GLU A 194 29.27 1.02 3.27
C GLU A 194 28.32 2.23 3.41
N GLY A 195 27.28 2.17 4.26
CA GLY A 195 26.28 3.23 4.43
C GLY A 195 25.25 3.34 3.31
N LYS A 196 25.28 2.43 2.33
CA LYS A 196 24.35 2.43 1.18
C LYS A 196 22.96 1.88 1.51
N VAL A 197 22.86 1.05 2.54
CA VAL A 197 21.62 0.46 3.06
C VAL A 197 21.57 0.66 4.57
N LEU A 198 20.48 1.19 5.10
CA LEU A 198 20.35 1.43 6.54
C LEU A 198 19.66 0.25 7.26
N HIS A 199 18.62 -0.29 6.64
CA HIS A 199 17.87 -1.45 7.15
C HIS A 199 17.58 -2.41 5.99
N TRP A 200 17.36 -3.68 6.32
CA TRP A 200 16.99 -4.65 5.30
C TRP A 200 15.92 -5.63 5.74
N GLY A 201 15.33 -6.31 4.76
CA GLY A 201 14.24 -7.24 4.96
C GLY A 201 14.16 -8.30 3.87
N LEU A 202 13.20 -9.20 4.03
CA LEU A 202 12.86 -10.24 3.06
C LEU A 202 11.40 -10.08 2.61
N SER A 203 11.12 -10.49 1.37
CA SER A 203 9.75 -10.57 0.89
C SER A 203 9.39 -12.00 0.52
N GLU A 204 8.22 -12.47 0.97
CA GLU A 204 7.68 -13.81 0.73
C GLU A 204 8.65 -14.92 1.16
N ALA A 205 9.32 -14.75 2.30
CA ALA A 205 10.28 -15.70 2.86
C ALA A 205 9.64 -16.58 3.92
N SER A 206 10.04 -17.83 3.96
CA SER A 206 9.66 -18.80 5.01
C SER A 206 10.32 -18.47 6.36
N ALA A 207 9.75 -18.97 7.43
CA ALA A 207 10.32 -18.85 8.78
C ALA A 207 11.78 -19.37 8.84
N ARG A 208 12.10 -20.41 8.06
CA ARG A 208 13.47 -20.97 7.97
C ARG A 208 14.43 -19.95 7.34
N SER A 209 14.09 -19.36 6.22
CA SER A 209 14.92 -18.36 5.53
C SER A 209 15.06 -17.09 6.35
N ILE A 210 13.99 -16.64 7.02
CA ILE A 210 14.01 -15.50 7.94
C ILE A 210 15.05 -15.72 9.04
N ARG A 211 15.05 -16.87 9.71
CA ARG A 211 16.01 -17.19 10.79
C ARG A 211 17.45 -17.23 10.28
N ARG A 212 17.69 -17.86 9.13
CA ARG A 212 19.02 -17.93 8.52
C ARG A 212 19.57 -16.56 8.17
N ALA A 213 18.77 -15.73 7.53
CA ALA A 213 19.12 -14.36 7.19
C ALA A 213 19.42 -13.50 8.42
N HIS A 214 18.51 -13.55 9.41
CA HIS A 214 18.60 -12.77 10.65
C HIS A 214 19.86 -13.09 11.46
N ALA A 215 20.26 -14.37 11.50
CA ALA A 215 21.46 -14.81 12.19
C ALA A 215 22.77 -14.21 11.63
N VAL A 216 22.81 -13.87 10.33
CA VAL A 216 23.98 -13.25 9.68
C VAL A 216 23.93 -11.73 9.76
N CYS A 217 22.76 -11.17 9.47
CA CYS A 217 22.48 -9.75 9.46
C CYS A 217 21.05 -9.53 9.95
N PRO A 218 20.83 -8.88 11.12
CA PRO A 218 19.48 -8.69 11.66
C PRO A 218 18.53 -8.03 10.68
N LEU A 219 17.35 -8.65 10.51
CA LEU A 219 16.27 -8.13 9.66
C LEU A 219 15.45 -7.09 10.42
N SER A 220 15.09 -6.01 9.76
CA SER A 220 14.15 -5.01 10.29
C SER A 220 12.71 -5.33 9.91
N ALA A 221 12.45 -5.93 8.73
CA ALA A 221 11.11 -6.19 8.27
C ALA A 221 11.00 -7.45 7.40
N VAL A 222 9.80 -8.04 7.39
CA VAL A 222 9.36 -9.00 6.38
C VAL A 222 8.14 -8.45 5.67
N GLN A 223 8.12 -8.54 4.34
CA GLN A 223 7.01 -8.10 3.50
C GLN A 223 6.31 -9.30 2.87
N SER A 224 5.00 -9.49 3.14
CA SER A 224 4.21 -10.57 2.52
C SER A 224 2.78 -10.13 2.25
N GLU A 225 2.08 -10.83 1.35
CA GLU A 225 0.65 -10.60 1.17
C GLU A 225 -0.11 -10.92 2.46
N TYR A 226 -0.84 -9.92 2.97
CA TYR A 226 -1.68 -10.10 4.14
C TYR A 226 -2.89 -9.16 4.09
N ALA A 227 -4.06 -9.73 4.28
CA ALA A 227 -5.34 -9.05 4.30
C ALA A 227 -6.37 -9.89 5.05
N ILE A 228 -7.56 -9.34 5.34
CA ILE A 228 -8.68 -10.14 5.85
C ILE A 228 -8.95 -11.36 4.96
N TRP A 229 -8.79 -11.19 3.65
CA TRP A 229 -8.90 -12.25 2.64
C TRP A 229 -7.84 -13.35 2.77
N TRP A 230 -6.57 -13.01 3.13
CA TRP A 230 -5.42 -13.91 3.16
C TRP A 230 -4.66 -13.78 4.48
N ARG A 231 -4.80 -14.75 5.37
CA ARG A 231 -4.30 -14.70 6.75
C ARG A 231 -3.19 -15.73 7.05
N GLU A 232 -2.66 -16.39 6.05
CA GLU A 232 -1.61 -17.40 6.22
C GLU A 232 -0.38 -16.91 7.03
N PRO A 233 0.09 -15.64 6.88
CA PRO A 233 1.20 -15.13 7.68
C PRO A 233 1.02 -15.26 9.20
N GLU A 234 -0.23 -15.21 9.71
CA GLU A 234 -0.50 -15.30 11.15
C GLU A 234 0.03 -16.61 11.77
N THR A 235 -0.01 -17.72 11.03
CA THR A 235 0.44 -19.04 11.49
C THR A 235 1.82 -19.39 10.98
N LYS A 236 2.22 -18.91 9.81
CA LYS A 236 3.47 -19.33 9.17
C LYS A 236 4.69 -18.53 9.62
N ILE A 237 4.56 -17.20 9.76
CA ILE A 237 5.73 -16.35 10.02
C ILE A 237 5.59 -15.45 11.25
N PHE A 238 4.40 -15.02 11.68
CA PHE A 238 4.23 -14.13 12.84
C PHE A 238 4.93 -14.62 14.10
N PRO A 239 4.87 -15.92 14.48
CA PRO A 239 5.61 -16.40 15.64
C PRO A 239 7.12 -16.15 15.56
N THR A 240 7.70 -16.30 14.36
CA THR A 240 9.13 -16.03 14.13
C THR A 240 9.43 -14.53 14.18
N LEU A 241 8.54 -13.69 13.64
CA LEU A 241 8.72 -12.23 13.67
C LEU A 241 8.66 -11.71 15.11
N GLU A 242 7.73 -12.19 15.91
CA GLU A 242 7.62 -11.82 17.34
C GLU A 242 8.86 -12.25 18.14
N GLU A 243 9.34 -13.47 17.93
CA GLU A 243 10.54 -13.98 18.60
C GLU A 243 11.79 -13.16 18.28
N LEU A 244 11.93 -12.74 17.02
CA LEU A 244 13.13 -12.05 16.53
C LEU A 244 13.02 -10.51 16.56
N GLY A 245 11.87 -9.93 16.97
CA GLY A 245 11.65 -8.49 16.99
C GLY A 245 11.58 -7.85 15.61
N ILE A 246 11.11 -8.59 14.60
CA ILE A 246 11.04 -8.14 13.20
C ILE A 246 9.66 -7.54 12.91
N GLY A 247 9.62 -6.38 12.23
CA GLY A 247 8.38 -5.77 11.77
C GLY A 247 7.78 -6.47 10.53
N PHE A 248 6.52 -6.17 10.25
CA PHE A 248 5.80 -6.77 9.14
C PHE A 248 5.16 -5.73 8.25
N VAL A 249 5.34 -5.88 6.93
CA VAL A 249 4.84 -4.95 5.91
C VAL A 249 3.86 -5.67 4.99
N PRO A 250 2.56 -5.60 5.28
CA PRO A 250 1.52 -6.17 4.41
C PRO A 250 1.44 -5.48 3.06
N TYR A 251 1.62 -6.21 1.97
CA TYR A 251 1.20 -5.72 0.66
C TYR A 251 -0.20 -6.27 0.28
N CYS A 252 -0.87 -5.62 -0.67
CA CYS A 252 -2.26 -5.92 -1.06
C CYS A 252 -3.25 -5.94 0.12
N PRO A 253 -3.19 -5.02 1.11
CA PRO A 253 -4.00 -5.07 2.33
C PRO A 253 -5.50 -4.99 2.08
N LEU A 254 -5.93 -4.52 0.90
CA LEU A 254 -7.32 -4.42 0.47
C LEU A 254 -7.77 -5.61 -0.40
N GLY A 255 -6.98 -6.71 -0.47
CA GLY A 255 -7.27 -7.84 -1.35
C GLY A 255 -7.40 -7.42 -2.81
N ARG A 256 -6.51 -6.57 -3.30
CA ARG A 256 -6.54 -6.00 -4.67
C ARG A 256 -7.89 -5.33 -5.01
N ALA A 257 -8.43 -4.55 -4.08
CA ALA A 257 -9.72 -3.86 -4.08
C ALA A 257 -10.95 -4.75 -3.82
N PHE A 258 -10.82 -6.05 -3.61
CA PHE A 258 -11.97 -6.91 -3.29
C PHE A 258 -12.65 -6.49 -1.97
N LEU A 259 -11.87 -6.18 -0.94
CA LEU A 259 -12.37 -5.81 0.39
C LEU A 259 -13.01 -4.41 0.44
N THR A 260 -12.80 -3.56 -0.57
CA THR A 260 -13.47 -2.24 -0.65
C THR A 260 -14.96 -2.36 -1.00
N GLY A 261 -15.37 -3.53 -1.52
CA GLY A 261 -16.72 -3.76 -2.00
C GLY A 261 -17.05 -3.14 -3.36
N THR A 262 -16.06 -2.56 -4.07
CA THR A 262 -16.26 -2.08 -5.45
C THR A 262 -16.25 -3.23 -6.47
N ILE A 263 -15.62 -4.36 -6.11
CA ILE A 263 -15.62 -5.61 -6.88
C ILE A 263 -16.75 -6.51 -6.36
N ASN A 264 -17.50 -7.11 -7.29
CA ASN A 264 -18.61 -8.02 -7.01
C ASN A 264 -18.65 -9.19 -8.01
N GLU A 265 -19.65 -10.05 -7.91
CA GLU A 265 -19.80 -11.25 -8.76
C GLU A 265 -19.96 -10.96 -10.27
N LYS A 266 -20.31 -9.72 -10.63
CA LYS A 266 -20.42 -9.26 -12.02
C LYS A 266 -19.15 -8.63 -12.56
N SER A 267 -18.17 -8.38 -11.70
CA SER A 267 -16.90 -7.79 -12.11
C SER A 267 -16.15 -8.73 -13.05
N ARG A 268 -15.53 -8.15 -14.07
CA ARG A 268 -14.69 -8.87 -15.04
C ARG A 268 -13.39 -8.12 -15.23
N PHE A 269 -12.32 -8.85 -15.38
CA PHE A 269 -10.99 -8.33 -15.61
C PHE A 269 -10.52 -8.71 -17.01
N TYR A 270 -9.55 -8.04 -17.56
CA TYR A 270 -9.05 -8.21 -18.92
C TYR A 270 -7.53 -8.41 -18.93
N GLU A 271 -7.00 -8.92 -20.01
CA GLU A 271 -5.55 -9.05 -20.19
C GLU A 271 -4.86 -7.68 -20.02
N GLY A 272 -3.79 -7.66 -19.21
CA GLY A 272 -3.12 -6.42 -18.77
C GLY A 272 -3.50 -5.94 -17.37
N ASP A 273 -4.64 -6.37 -16.82
CA ASP A 273 -4.96 -6.23 -15.41
C ASP A 273 -4.46 -7.48 -14.65
N ARG A 274 -3.60 -7.31 -13.66
CA ARG A 274 -3.02 -8.44 -12.91
C ARG A 274 -4.08 -9.39 -12.31
N ARG A 275 -5.30 -8.91 -12.07
CA ARG A 275 -6.40 -9.73 -11.53
C ARG A 275 -6.99 -10.72 -12.53
N TRP A 276 -6.74 -10.53 -13.82
CA TRP A 276 -7.26 -11.35 -14.91
C TRP A 276 -7.06 -12.86 -14.72
N ASN A 277 -5.89 -13.28 -14.27
CA ASN A 277 -5.50 -14.67 -14.14
C ASN A 277 -5.31 -15.15 -12.69
N LEU A 278 -5.80 -14.39 -11.71
CA LEU A 278 -5.70 -14.78 -10.30
C LEU A 278 -6.89 -15.64 -9.88
N PRO A 279 -6.66 -16.78 -9.22
CA PRO A 279 -7.71 -17.74 -8.86
C PRO A 279 -8.86 -17.15 -8.02
N GLN A 280 -8.58 -16.18 -7.14
CA GLN A 280 -9.60 -15.52 -6.32
C GLN A 280 -10.49 -14.55 -7.09
N PHE A 281 -10.18 -14.24 -8.35
CA PHE A 281 -10.96 -13.33 -9.20
C PHE A 281 -11.72 -14.04 -10.33
N THR A 282 -11.77 -15.37 -10.32
CA THR A 282 -12.69 -16.09 -11.21
C THR A 282 -14.13 -15.75 -10.86
N PRO A 283 -15.08 -15.81 -11.82
CA PRO A 283 -16.50 -15.54 -11.54
C PRO A 283 -17.07 -16.37 -10.39
N GLU A 284 -16.67 -17.64 -10.29
CA GLU A 284 -17.08 -18.57 -9.23
C GLU A 284 -16.52 -18.12 -7.88
N ALA A 285 -15.23 -17.81 -7.81
CA ALA A 285 -14.59 -17.36 -6.60
C ALA A 285 -15.15 -15.99 -6.12
N LEU A 286 -15.37 -15.04 -7.04
CA LEU A 286 -16.00 -13.77 -6.71
C LEU A 286 -17.37 -13.97 -6.08
N LYS A 287 -18.23 -14.81 -6.69
CA LYS A 287 -19.56 -15.12 -6.14
C LYS A 287 -19.48 -15.80 -4.77
N HIS A 288 -18.60 -16.81 -4.65
CA HIS A 288 -18.41 -17.58 -3.43
C HIS A 288 -17.93 -16.69 -2.26
N ASN A 289 -17.04 -15.74 -2.53
CA ASN A 289 -16.39 -14.90 -1.52
C ASN A 289 -17.18 -13.65 -1.12
N MET A 290 -18.35 -13.36 -1.73
CA MET A 290 -19.17 -12.19 -1.37
C MET A 290 -19.58 -12.12 0.11
N PRO A 291 -19.79 -13.23 0.84
CA PRO A 291 -20.04 -13.18 2.28
C PRO A 291 -18.93 -12.43 3.06
N LEU A 292 -17.66 -12.52 2.64
CA LEU A 292 -16.56 -11.76 3.25
C LEU A 292 -16.75 -10.24 3.06
N VAL A 293 -17.10 -9.81 1.86
CA VAL A 293 -17.38 -8.39 1.57
C VAL A 293 -18.56 -7.90 2.42
N THR A 294 -19.59 -8.73 2.57
CA THR A 294 -20.75 -8.43 3.41
C THR A 294 -20.36 -8.25 4.88
N LEU A 295 -19.51 -9.14 5.41
CA LEU A 295 -18.98 -9.04 6.77
C LEU A 295 -18.17 -7.73 6.96
N VAL A 296 -17.26 -7.43 6.03
CA VAL A 296 -16.46 -6.20 6.06
C VAL A 296 -17.35 -4.95 6.05
N ARG A 297 -18.35 -4.89 5.15
CA ARG A 297 -19.30 -3.76 5.07
C ARG A 297 -20.08 -3.58 6.38
N LYS A 298 -20.57 -4.67 6.97
CA LYS A 298 -21.29 -4.63 8.26
C LYS A 298 -20.43 -4.01 9.36
N TRP A 299 -19.17 -4.40 9.46
CA TRP A 299 -18.26 -3.89 10.48
C TRP A 299 -17.79 -2.46 10.19
N ALA A 300 -17.55 -2.13 8.92
CA ALA A 300 -17.27 -0.77 8.49
C ALA A 300 -18.40 0.20 8.92
N GLN A 301 -19.66 -0.18 8.65
CA GLN A 301 -20.83 0.59 9.07
C GLN A 301 -20.89 0.76 10.60
N ARG A 302 -20.63 -0.29 11.39
CA ARG A 302 -20.62 -0.22 12.86
C ARG A 302 -19.54 0.74 13.38
N LYS A 303 -18.39 0.82 12.69
CA LYS A 303 -17.27 1.72 13.06
C LYS A 303 -17.42 3.13 12.47
N GLY A 304 -18.42 3.39 11.63
CA GLY A 304 -18.59 4.67 10.93
C GLY A 304 -17.48 4.97 9.92
N VAL A 305 -16.93 3.93 9.28
CA VAL A 305 -15.81 4.02 8.32
C VAL A 305 -16.16 3.37 7.00
N THR A 306 -15.34 3.61 5.95
CA THR A 306 -15.47 2.88 4.68
C THR A 306 -14.98 1.43 4.81
N PRO A 307 -15.41 0.50 3.93
CA PRO A 307 -14.87 -0.85 3.91
C PRO A 307 -13.35 -0.89 3.69
N ALA A 308 -12.79 0.03 2.90
CA ALA A 308 -11.34 0.15 2.69
C ALA A 308 -10.63 0.57 3.99
N GLN A 309 -11.15 1.57 4.68
CA GLN A 309 -10.65 1.97 6.00
C GLN A 309 -10.76 0.81 7.00
N PHE A 310 -11.90 0.11 7.05
CA PHE A 310 -12.07 -1.02 7.97
C PHE A 310 -11.03 -2.12 7.76
N ALA A 311 -10.70 -2.45 6.51
CA ALA A 311 -9.67 -3.45 6.23
C ALA A 311 -8.29 -3.03 6.80
N LEU A 312 -7.94 -1.75 6.72
CA LEU A 312 -6.71 -1.23 7.33
C LEU A 312 -6.81 -1.14 8.85
N VAL A 313 -7.95 -0.67 9.40
CA VAL A 313 -8.21 -0.63 10.86
C VAL A 313 -8.06 -2.00 11.48
N TRP A 314 -8.66 -3.03 10.86
CA TRP A 314 -8.51 -4.42 11.30
C TRP A 314 -7.03 -4.83 11.36
N MET A 315 -6.28 -4.57 10.30
CA MET A 315 -4.87 -4.94 10.19
C MET A 315 -3.99 -4.21 11.21
N LEU A 316 -4.20 -2.90 11.36
CA LEU A 316 -3.49 -2.06 12.32
C LEU A 316 -3.82 -2.43 13.77
N SER A 317 -4.96 -3.08 14.02
CA SER A 317 -5.38 -3.56 15.35
C SER A 317 -4.81 -4.94 15.70
N ARG A 318 -4.22 -5.68 14.72
CA ARG A 318 -3.66 -7.03 14.99
C ARG A 318 -2.40 -6.99 15.82
N LYS A 319 -1.42 -6.18 15.42
CA LYS A 319 -0.10 -6.07 16.07
C LYS A 319 0.47 -4.66 15.88
N SER A 320 1.21 -4.17 16.86
CA SER A 320 1.84 -2.84 16.81
C SER A 320 3.01 -2.74 15.84
N TRP A 321 3.57 -3.85 15.42
CA TRP A 321 4.70 -3.96 14.47
C TRP A 321 4.26 -4.22 13.02
N ILE A 322 2.99 -4.01 12.69
CA ILE A 322 2.45 -4.13 11.33
C ILE A 322 2.25 -2.74 10.72
N ALA A 323 2.87 -2.47 9.57
CA ALA A 323 2.73 -1.25 8.79
C ALA A 323 2.32 -1.58 7.34
N PRO A 324 1.00 -1.57 7.00
CA PRO A 324 0.53 -1.88 5.66
C PRO A 324 0.91 -0.81 4.64
N ILE A 325 1.08 -1.26 3.38
CA ILE A 325 1.40 -0.41 2.24
C ILE A 325 0.31 -0.47 1.16
N PRO A 326 -0.91 0.03 1.43
CA PRO A 326 -1.92 0.13 0.38
C PRO A 326 -1.39 0.98 -0.77
N GLY A 327 -1.70 0.58 -2.00
CA GLY A 327 -1.36 1.34 -3.19
C GLY A 327 -2.61 1.89 -3.87
N THR A 328 -2.51 3.11 -4.39
CA THR A 328 -3.56 3.77 -5.16
C THR A 328 -2.98 4.69 -6.23
N THR A 329 -3.78 5.00 -7.24
CA THR A 329 -3.49 6.00 -8.28
C THR A 329 -4.50 7.15 -8.24
N ASN A 330 -5.40 7.15 -7.25
CA ASN A 330 -6.48 8.13 -7.12
C ASN A 330 -6.32 8.91 -5.80
N PRO A 331 -6.22 10.25 -5.85
CA PRO A 331 -6.04 11.08 -4.66
C PRO A 331 -7.23 11.00 -3.67
N VAL A 332 -8.45 10.75 -4.15
CA VAL A 332 -9.62 10.56 -3.26
C VAL A 332 -9.50 9.25 -2.48
N HIS A 333 -9.04 8.18 -3.14
CA HIS A 333 -8.79 6.91 -2.44
C HIS A 333 -7.63 7.03 -1.45
N LEU A 334 -6.59 7.81 -1.77
CA LEU A 334 -5.51 8.09 -0.82
C LEU A 334 -6.05 8.73 0.46
N ASP A 335 -6.84 9.80 0.31
CA ASP A 335 -7.43 10.50 1.47
C ASP A 335 -8.34 9.58 2.30
N ASP A 336 -9.14 8.74 1.64
CA ASP A 336 -9.98 7.73 2.32
C ASP A 336 -9.13 6.75 3.14
N LEU A 337 -8.09 6.17 2.56
CA LEU A 337 -7.23 5.20 3.25
C LEU A 337 -6.55 5.78 4.50
N LEU A 338 -6.15 7.05 4.47
CA LEU A 338 -5.47 7.71 5.59
C LEU A 338 -6.38 7.90 6.81
N GLY A 339 -7.70 7.96 6.62
CA GLY A 339 -8.67 7.99 7.71
C GLY A 339 -8.63 6.77 8.64
N ALA A 340 -7.97 5.67 8.22
CA ALA A 340 -7.80 4.49 9.07
C ALA A 340 -6.65 4.63 10.10
N GLY A 341 -5.78 5.63 9.96
CA GLY A 341 -4.51 5.71 10.69
C GLY A 341 -4.64 5.72 12.21
N THR A 342 -5.66 6.37 12.75
CA THR A 342 -5.89 6.57 14.19
C THR A 342 -6.99 5.68 14.78
N ILE A 343 -7.72 4.91 13.94
CA ILE A 343 -8.84 4.07 14.38
C ILE A 343 -8.34 2.67 14.73
N ARG A 344 -8.84 2.12 15.84
CA ARG A 344 -8.49 0.76 16.30
C ARG A 344 -9.75 -0.02 16.67
N LEU A 345 -9.68 -1.34 16.53
CA LEU A 345 -10.66 -2.26 17.10
C LEU A 345 -10.24 -2.64 18.53
N SER A 346 -11.20 -2.68 19.43
CA SER A 346 -10.99 -3.28 20.75
C SER A 346 -10.78 -4.80 20.64
N ALA A 347 -10.26 -5.41 21.70
CA ALA A 347 -10.07 -6.86 21.74
C ALA A 347 -11.40 -7.62 21.50
N TRP A 348 -12.51 -7.14 22.09
CA TRP A 348 -13.84 -7.71 21.88
C TRP A 348 -14.28 -7.60 20.41
N GLU A 349 -14.09 -6.43 19.78
CA GLU A 349 -14.46 -6.23 18.37
C GLU A 349 -13.65 -7.14 17.45
N MET A 350 -12.36 -7.32 17.74
CA MET A 350 -11.49 -8.25 17.00
C MET A 350 -11.98 -9.70 17.12
N GLU A 351 -12.30 -10.15 18.35
CA GLU A 351 -12.82 -11.49 18.60
C GLU A 351 -14.15 -11.73 17.89
N GLU A 352 -15.10 -10.79 17.98
CA GLU A 352 -16.39 -10.90 17.32
C GLU A 352 -16.29 -10.87 15.79
N PHE A 353 -15.35 -10.08 15.25
CA PHE A 353 -15.06 -10.12 13.82
C PHE A 353 -14.52 -11.49 13.41
N ASP A 354 -13.54 -12.01 14.15
CA ASP A 354 -12.91 -13.32 13.87
C ASP A 354 -13.91 -14.49 14.00
N LYS A 355 -14.87 -14.45 14.94
CA LYS A 355 -16.01 -15.39 15.00
C LYS A 355 -16.88 -15.34 13.74
N GLY A 356 -17.12 -14.15 13.20
CA GLY A 356 -17.83 -13.97 11.96
C GLY A 356 -17.06 -14.50 10.75
N TYR A 357 -15.77 -14.19 10.69
CA TYR A 357 -14.86 -14.63 9.64
C TYR A 357 -14.73 -16.16 9.59
N ALA A 358 -14.60 -16.82 10.75
CA ALA A 358 -14.46 -18.27 10.84
C ALA A 358 -15.62 -19.09 10.25
N LYS A 359 -16.78 -18.44 10.00
CA LYS A 359 -17.94 -19.06 9.38
C LYS A 359 -17.94 -18.94 7.84
N ILE A 360 -16.94 -18.27 7.28
CA ILE A 360 -16.85 -18.02 5.84
C ILE A 360 -15.81 -18.96 5.27
N ASP A 361 -16.26 -19.81 4.35
CA ASP A 361 -15.37 -20.57 3.48
C ASP A 361 -14.91 -19.70 2.33
N LEU A 362 -13.60 -19.66 2.04
CA LEU A 362 -13.01 -18.83 1.01
C LEU A 362 -12.49 -19.69 -0.15
N MET A 363 -12.82 -19.28 -1.37
CA MET A 363 -12.44 -19.96 -2.60
C MET A 363 -11.33 -19.21 -3.33
N GLY A 364 -10.42 -19.96 -3.94
CA GLY A 364 -9.33 -19.45 -4.74
C GLY A 364 -8.02 -19.35 -3.95
N HIS A 365 -6.96 -18.95 -4.64
CA HIS A 365 -5.64 -18.74 -4.08
C HIS A 365 -5.13 -17.33 -4.39
N ARG A 366 -4.22 -16.80 -3.58
CA ARG A 366 -3.69 -15.43 -3.74
C ARG A 366 -2.83 -15.24 -4.98
N ALA A 367 -2.25 -16.31 -5.49
CA ALA A 367 -1.32 -16.29 -6.61
C ALA A 367 -1.68 -17.34 -7.65
N ASP A 368 -1.32 -17.07 -8.89
CA ASP A 368 -1.27 -18.06 -9.96
C ASP A 368 -0.09 -19.03 -9.73
N PRO A 369 -0.06 -20.20 -10.39
CA PRO A 369 0.97 -21.22 -10.16
C PRO A 369 2.41 -20.75 -10.37
N PHE A 370 2.65 -19.83 -11.32
CA PHE A 370 3.98 -19.28 -11.57
C PHE A 370 4.43 -18.38 -10.40
N THR A 371 3.59 -17.45 -9.99
CA THR A 371 3.89 -16.58 -8.85
C THR A 371 4.06 -17.39 -7.56
N GLU A 372 3.23 -18.42 -7.36
CA GLU A 372 3.32 -19.31 -6.20
C GLU A 372 4.64 -20.09 -6.16
N SER A 373 5.20 -20.45 -7.33
CA SER A 373 6.50 -21.14 -7.40
C SER A 373 7.68 -20.26 -6.98
N GLN A 374 7.50 -18.94 -6.91
CA GLN A 374 8.52 -17.97 -6.49
C GLN A 374 8.43 -17.63 -4.98
N ILE A 375 7.48 -18.22 -4.27
CA ILE A 375 7.30 -18.02 -2.83
C ILE A 375 8.09 -19.09 -2.09
N ASP A 376 8.92 -18.66 -1.13
CA ASP A 376 9.72 -19.55 -0.30
C ASP A 376 8.83 -20.32 0.72
N LYS A 377 9.09 -21.62 0.90
CA LYS A 377 8.26 -22.56 1.70
C LYS A 377 9.02 -23.22 2.82
#